data_9b0dd257ea9a8b7043ae5309b3e6a4d7
#
_entry.id   9b0dd257ea9a8b7043ae5309b3e6a4d7
#
_cell.length_a   1.000
_cell.length_b   1.000
_cell.length_c   1.000
_cell.angle_alpha   90.00
_cell.angle_beta   90.00
_cell.angle_gamma   90.00
#
_symmetry.space_group_name_H-M   'P 1'
#
loop_
_entity.id
_entity.type
_entity.pdbx_description
1 polymer ?
#
loop_
_entity_poly.entity_id
_entity_poly.type
_entity_poly.pdbx_seq_one_letter_code
_entity_poly.pdbx_strand_id
1 'polypeptide(L)'
;MVKNDTYFMKFAISQAKLAKENNEVPVGAVIVYENNIISRAHNMVELLNDSTAHAEILAITSASDYLNSKYLQGCTLYTTLEPCLMCYGAIYWSKIKTIVYGASDLKRGFSSQTVNIDRDIKIIKGVLEAESKELLDSFFKKIRD
;
A
#
# COMPACT_ATOMS: atom_id res chain seq x y z
N MET A 1 -19.72 -13.15 6.64
CA MET A 1 -19.36 -13.30 5.20
C MET A 1 -17.90 -12.92 4.99
N VAL A 2 -17.16 -13.78 4.30
CA VAL A 2 -15.77 -13.49 3.96
C VAL A 2 -15.73 -12.51 2.79
N LYS A 3 -14.98 -11.41 2.94
CA LYS A 3 -14.81 -10.39 1.92
C LYS A 3 -13.60 -10.74 1.08
N ASN A 4 -13.65 -10.45 -0.22
CA ASN A 4 -12.56 -10.80 -1.15
C ASN A 4 -11.55 -9.65 -1.30
N ASP A 5 -10.46 -9.91 -2.05
CA ASP A 5 -9.40 -8.93 -2.26
C ASP A 5 -9.91 -7.68 -2.98
N THR A 6 -10.82 -7.83 -3.93
CA THR A 6 -11.40 -6.69 -4.65
C THR A 6 -12.15 -5.77 -3.69
N TYR A 7 -12.89 -6.36 -2.74
CA TYR A 7 -13.62 -5.58 -1.74
C TYR A 7 -12.65 -4.68 -0.94
N PHE A 8 -11.58 -5.25 -0.43
CA PHE A 8 -10.61 -4.48 0.37
C PHE A 8 -9.81 -3.48 -0.46
N MET A 9 -9.46 -3.86 -1.70
CA MET A 9 -8.71 -2.96 -2.57
C MET A 9 -9.51 -1.69 -2.90
N LYS A 10 -10.83 -1.76 -2.94
CA LYS A 10 -11.66 -0.57 -3.16
C LYS A 10 -11.42 0.49 -2.09
N PHE A 11 -11.18 0.08 -0.86
CA PHE A 11 -10.88 1.02 0.23
C PHE A 11 -9.48 1.62 0.08
N ALA A 12 -8.52 0.83 -0.41
CA ALA A 12 -7.19 1.36 -0.73
C ALA A 12 -7.27 2.38 -1.88
N ILE A 13 -8.10 2.11 -2.90
CA ILE A 13 -8.36 3.06 -3.99
C ILE A 13 -8.95 4.36 -3.45
N SER A 14 -9.90 4.28 -2.52
CA SER A 14 -10.48 5.48 -1.90
C SER A 14 -9.41 6.32 -1.20
N GLN A 15 -8.46 5.68 -0.54
CA GLN A 15 -7.34 6.38 0.08
C GLN A 15 -6.43 7.02 -0.97
N ALA A 16 -6.18 6.33 -2.08
CA ALA A 16 -5.38 6.89 -3.18
C ALA A 16 -6.05 8.14 -3.76
N LYS A 17 -7.38 8.16 -3.86
CA LYS A 17 -8.12 9.34 -4.32
C LYS A 17 -7.96 10.51 -3.35
N LEU A 18 -7.97 10.26 -2.05
CA LEU A 18 -7.70 11.29 -1.04
C LEU A 18 -6.30 11.88 -1.21
N ALA A 19 -5.30 11.02 -1.44
CA ALA A 19 -3.94 11.49 -1.70
C ALA A 19 -3.91 12.44 -2.90
N LYS A 20 -4.56 12.05 -4.00
CA LYS A 20 -4.61 12.86 -5.21
C LYS A 20 -5.26 14.23 -4.95
N GLU A 21 -6.35 14.27 -4.18
CA GLU A 21 -7.02 15.51 -3.82
C GLU A 21 -6.11 16.46 -3.04
N ASN A 22 -5.15 15.90 -2.33
CA ASN A 22 -4.19 16.66 -1.51
C ASN A 22 -2.85 16.87 -2.22
N ASN A 23 -2.80 16.67 -3.53
CA ASN A 23 -1.60 16.85 -4.37
C ASN A 23 -0.45 15.92 -3.96
N GLU A 24 -0.78 14.77 -3.42
CA GLU A 24 0.16 13.69 -3.14
C GLU A 24 0.11 12.66 -4.26
N VAL A 25 1.19 11.90 -4.44
CA VAL A 25 1.17 10.76 -5.37
C VAL A 25 0.03 9.83 -4.92
N PRO A 26 -0.90 9.47 -5.83
CA PRO A 26 -2.11 8.75 -5.43
C PRO A 26 -1.85 7.27 -5.15
N VAL A 27 -1.37 7.01 -3.95
CA VAL A 27 -1.19 5.66 -3.41
C VAL A 27 -1.96 5.56 -2.11
N GLY A 28 -2.74 4.51 -1.98
CA GLY A 28 -3.51 4.22 -0.80
C GLY A 28 -3.27 2.80 -0.32
N ALA A 29 -3.41 2.59 0.98
CA ALA A 29 -3.20 1.30 1.60
C ALA A 29 -4.19 1.06 2.73
N VAL A 30 -4.59 -0.20 2.89
CA VAL A 30 -5.35 -0.64 4.07
C VAL A 30 -4.74 -1.93 4.57
N ILE A 31 -4.85 -2.15 5.88
CA ILE A 31 -4.41 -3.40 6.50
C ILE A 31 -5.63 -4.08 7.10
N VAL A 32 -5.74 -5.37 6.84
CA VAL A 32 -6.88 -6.21 7.23
C VAL A 32 -6.42 -7.27 8.23
N TYR A 33 -7.15 -7.41 9.30
CA TYR A 33 -6.95 -8.44 10.31
C TYR A 33 -8.29 -9.08 10.65
N GLU A 34 -8.36 -10.41 10.60
CA GLU A 34 -9.61 -11.14 10.88
C GLU A 34 -10.81 -10.59 10.10
N ASN A 35 -10.62 -10.40 8.79
CA ASN A 35 -11.65 -9.93 7.86
C ASN A 35 -12.14 -8.49 8.12
N ASN A 36 -11.41 -7.71 8.92
CA ASN A 36 -11.74 -6.32 9.21
C ASN A 36 -10.59 -5.39 8.87
N ILE A 37 -10.92 -4.22 8.32
CA ILE A 37 -9.93 -3.17 8.08
C ILE A 37 -9.56 -2.55 9.42
N ILE A 38 -8.27 -2.63 9.79
CA ILE A 38 -7.78 -2.06 11.04
C ILE A 38 -6.97 -0.78 10.84
N SER A 39 -6.54 -0.50 9.61
CA SER A 39 -5.88 0.78 9.30
C SER A 39 -6.10 1.16 7.86
N ARG A 40 -6.13 2.48 7.60
CA ARG A 40 -6.25 3.08 6.27
C ARG A 40 -5.27 4.23 6.19
N ALA A 41 -4.57 4.35 5.07
CA ALA A 41 -3.60 5.43 4.91
C ALA A 41 -3.40 5.77 3.44
N HIS A 42 -2.88 6.96 3.18
CA HIS A 42 -2.48 7.39 1.85
C HIS A 42 -1.17 8.16 1.97
N ASN A 43 -0.48 8.34 0.85
CA ASN A 43 0.76 9.10 0.83
C ASN A 43 0.56 10.50 1.42
N MET A 44 1.49 10.90 2.29
CA MET A 44 1.49 12.20 2.95
C MET A 44 2.89 12.82 2.94
N VAL A 45 3.67 12.54 1.90
CA VAL A 45 5.05 13.00 1.77
C VAL A 45 5.14 14.53 1.81
N GLU A 46 4.29 15.20 1.04
CA GLU A 46 4.30 16.67 0.98
C GLU A 46 3.71 17.29 2.25
N LEU A 47 2.58 16.77 2.72
CA LEU A 47 1.92 17.30 3.90
C LEU A 47 2.81 17.23 5.14
N LEU A 48 3.48 16.09 5.35
CA LEU A 48 4.31 15.88 6.54
C LEU A 48 5.76 16.32 6.33
N ASN A 49 6.11 16.75 5.12
CA ASN A 49 7.48 17.06 4.76
C ASN A 49 8.42 15.89 5.14
N ASP A 50 8.01 14.69 4.77
CA ASP A 50 8.67 13.45 5.17
C ASP A 50 8.73 12.51 3.95
N SER A 51 9.94 12.30 3.45
CA SER A 51 10.18 11.48 2.25
C SER A 51 9.79 10.01 2.44
N THR A 52 9.60 9.56 3.69
CA THR A 52 9.23 8.18 4.00
C THR A 52 7.74 8.00 4.29
N ALA A 53 6.94 9.07 4.22
CA ALA A 53 5.52 9.03 4.56
C ALA A 53 4.68 8.42 3.43
N HIS A 54 5.07 7.23 3.00
CA HIS A 54 4.32 6.42 2.04
C HIS A 54 3.11 5.78 2.71
N ALA A 55 2.08 5.51 1.92
CA ALA A 55 0.83 4.92 2.43
C ALA A 55 1.09 3.66 3.24
N GLU A 56 1.98 2.78 2.76
CA GLU A 56 2.27 1.52 3.42
C GLU A 56 2.90 1.71 4.79
N ILE A 57 3.86 2.64 4.90
CA ILE A 57 4.52 2.95 6.18
C ILE A 57 3.48 3.48 7.18
N LEU A 58 2.65 4.42 6.75
CA LEU A 58 1.62 5.01 7.61
C LEU A 58 0.59 3.97 8.03
N ALA A 59 0.21 3.07 7.13
CA ALA A 59 -0.74 2.01 7.44
C ALA A 59 -0.16 1.04 8.49
N ILE A 60 1.12 0.67 8.35
CA ILE A 60 1.81 -0.20 9.30
C ILE A 60 1.85 0.43 10.69
N THR A 61 2.22 1.70 10.78
CA THR A 61 2.28 2.41 12.05
C THR A 61 0.91 2.43 12.73
N SER A 62 -0.13 2.75 11.97
CA SER A 62 -1.50 2.81 12.49
C SER A 62 -2.00 1.43 12.94
N ALA A 63 -1.74 0.39 12.15
CA ALA A 63 -2.15 -0.97 12.49
C ALA A 63 -1.46 -1.48 13.76
N SER A 64 -0.16 -1.17 13.89
CA SER A 64 0.61 -1.54 15.08
C SER A 64 0.05 -0.88 16.33
N ASP A 65 -0.33 0.38 16.22
CA ASP A 65 -0.98 1.10 17.32
C ASP A 65 -2.32 0.48 17.68
N TYR A 66 -3.14 0.18 16.68
CA TYR A 66 -4.46 -0.41 16.88
C TYR A 66 -4.38 -1.77 17.58
N LEU A 67 -3.45 -2.64 17.16
CA LEU A 67 -3.27 -3.96 17.75
C LEU A 67 -2.37 -3.95 18.99
N ASN A 68 -1.79 -2.81 19.30
CA ASN A 68 -0.79 -2.69 20.36
C ASN A 68 0.32 -3.74 20.20
N SER A 69 0.82 -3.88 18.97
CA SER A 69 1.82 -4.88 18.62
C SER A 69 2.71 -4.37 17.50
N LYS A 70 4.02 -4.51 17.67
CA LYS A 70 4.98 -4.19 16.61
C LYS A 70 4.95 -5.21 15.48
N TYR A 71 4.38 -6.39 15.72
CA TYR A 71 4.28 -7.44 14.72
C TYR A 71 2.83 -7.58 14.27
N LEU A 72 2.65 -7.68 12.96
CA LEU A 72 1.34 -7.71 12.33
C LEU A 72 1.08 -9.08 11.70
N GLN A 73 1.37 -10.13 12.45
CA GLN A 73 1.11 -11.51 12.03
C GLN A 73 -0.39 -11.70 11.83
N GLY A 74 -0.77 -12.39 10.78
CA GLY A 74 -2.17 -12.60 10.44
C GLY A 74 -2.80 -11.42 9.70
N CYS A 75 -2.05 -10.35 9.44
CA CYS A 75 -2.55 -9.21 8.70
C CYS A 75 -2.23 -9.33 7.21
N THR A 76 -3.11 -8.74 6.38
CA THR A 76 -2.90 -8.60 4.94
C THR A 76 -2.82 -7.10 4.61
N LEU A 77 -1.80 -6.72 3.85
CA LEU A 77 -1.66 -5.35 3.34
C LEU A 77 -2.21 -5.28 1.93
N TYR A 78 -3.14 -4.36 1.71
CA TYR A 78 -3.65 -4.00 0.39
C TYR A 78 -3.11 -2.62 0.03
N THR A 79 -2.42 -2.51 -1.10
CA THR A 79 -1.89 -1.23 -1.56
C THR A 79 -2.15 -1.07 -3.06
N THR A 80 -2.47 0.14 -3.49
CA THR A 80 -2.84 0.40 -4.89
C THR A 80 -1.65 0.33 -5.83
N LEU A 81 -0.44 0.53 -5.32
CA LEU A 81 0.81 0.44 -6.10
C LEU A 81 1.73 -0.56 -5.44
N GLU A 82 2.47 -1.30 -6.25
CA GLU A 82 3.51 -2.20 -5.77
C GLU A 82 4.44 -1.45 -4.79
N PRO A 83 4.67 -1.98 -3.58
CA PRO A 83 5.55 -1.31 -2.61
C PRO A 83 6.96 -1.10 -3.14
N CYS A 84 7.55 0.03 -2.82
CA CYS A 84 8.97 0.26 -3.09
C CYS A 84 9.84 -0.56 -2.13
N LEU A 85 11.15 -0.55 -2.34
CA LEU A 85 12.07 -1.32 -1.52
C LEU A 85 12.01 -0.94 -0.05
N MET A 86 11.87 0.35 0.26
CA MET A 86 11.74 0.83 1.64
C MET A 86 10.50 0.25 2.32
N CYS A 87 9.35 0.32 1.63
CA CYS A 87 8.10 -0.20 2.17
C CYS A 87 8.12 -1.72 2.27
N TYR A 88 8.74 -2.39 1.31
CA TYR A 88 8.89 -3.84 1.38
C TYR A 88 9.70 -4.25 2.62
N GLY A 89 10.77 -3.50 2.91
CA GLY A 89 11.55 -3.71 4.13
C GLY A 89 10.71 -3.54 5.40
N ALA A 90 9.88 -2.49 5.44
CA ALA A 90 8.98 -2.26 6.56
C ALA A 90 7.96 -3.40 6.72
N ILE A 91 7.42 -3.89 5.60
CA ILE A 91 6.50 -5.02 5.59
C ILE A 91 7.19 -6.26 6.16
N TYR A 92 8.41 -6.53 5.71
CA TYR A 92 9.22 -7.65 6.21
C TYR A 92 9.42 -7.57 7.73
N TRP A 93 9.85 -6.41 8.22
CA TRP A 93 10.12 -6.23 9.64
C TRP A 93 8.87 -6.29 10.51
N SER A 94 7.71 -5.89 9.96
CA SER A 94 6.44 -5.94 10.69
C SER A 94 5.82 -7.33 10.73
N LYS A 95 6.38 -8.33 10.03
CA LYS A 95 5.89 -9.70 9.97
C LYS A 95 4.56 -9.86 9.22
N ILE A 96 4.22 -8.92 8.35
CA ILE A 96 3.09 -9.09 7.44
C ILE A 96 3.47 -10.20 6.45
N LYS A 97 2.56 -11.15 6.23
CA LYS A 97 2.85 -12.32 5.39
C LYS A 97 2.06 -12.35 4.07
N THR A 98 1.18 -11.38 3.85
CA THR A 98 0.42 -11.29 2.59
C THR A 98 0.37 -9.85 2.12
N ILE A 99 0.82 -9.63 0.89
CA ILE A 99 0.74 -8.33 0.20
C ILE A 99 -0.15 -8.51 -1.02
N VAL A 100 -1.15 -7.64 -1.15
CA VAL A 100 -2.02 -7.58 -2.33
C VAL A 100 -1.85 -6.19 -2.93
N TYR A 101 -1.44 -6.09 -4.21
CA TYR A 101 -1.31 -4.77 -4.81
C TYR A 101 -2.00 -4.67 -6.16
N GLY A 102 -2.29 -3.43 -6.56
CA GLY A 102 -2.98 -3.15 -7.81
C GLY A 102 -2.00 -3.03 -8.98
N ALA A 103 -1.40 -1.87 -9.15
CA ALA A 103 -0.49 -1.60 -10.25
C ALA A 103 0.95 -1.99 -9.91
N SER A 104 1.66 -2.56 -10.88
CA SER A 104 3.10 -2.82 -10.75
C SER A 104 3.88 -1.53 -10.97
N ASP A 105 5.02 -1.40 -10.30
CA ASP A 105 5.94 -0.29 -10.49
C ASP A 105 7.26 -0.85 -11.04
N LEU A 106 7.43 -0.71 -12.35
CA LEU A 106 8.57 -1.31 -13.03
C LEU A 106 9.89 -0.63 -12.69
N LYS A 107 9.85 0.60 -12.20
CA LYS A 107 11.06 1.35 -11.86
C LYS A 107 11.46 1.21 -10.40
N ARG A 108 10.49 1.31 -9.49
CA ARG A 108 10.77 1.41 -8.05
C ARG A 108 10.14 0.30 -7.22
N GLY A 109 9.36 -0.58 -7.83
CA GLY A 109 8.76 -1.69 -7.12
C GLY A 109 9.81 -2.64 -6.57
N PHE A 110 9.51 -3.25 -5.42
CA PHE A 110 10.47 -4.14 -4.77
C PHE A 110 10.90 -5.30 -5.67
N SER A 111 10.01 -5.79 -6.54
CA SER A 111 10.31 -6.94 -7.40
C SER A 111 11.38 -6.64 -8.43
N SER A 112 11.61 -5.36 -8.77
CA SER A 112 12.64 -4.96 -9.71
C SER A 112 13.95 -4.56 -9.03
N GLN A 113 13.96 -4.44 -7.70
CA GLN A 113 15.10 -3.90 -6.97
C GLN A 113 15.69 -4.84 -5.93
N THR A 114 15.06 -5.95 -5.65
CA THR A 114 15.57 -6.92 -4.69
C THR A 114 15.80 -8.26 -5.36
N VAL A 115 16.94 -8.89 -5.05
CA VAL A 115 17.28 -10.22 -5.56
C VAL A 115 16.77 -11.32 -4.62
N ASN A 116 16.49 -11.00 -3.37
CA ASN A 116 16.03 -11.98 -2.37
C ASN A 116 14.70 -11.55 -1.79
N ILE A 117 13.63 -11.99 -2.42
CA ILE A 117 12.27 -11.79 -1.90
C ILE A 117 12.01 -12.88 -0.88
N ASP A 118 11.48 -12.50 0.30
CA ASP A 118 11.11 -13.47 1.34
C ASP A 118 10.02 -14.39 0.80
N ARG A 119 10.32 -15.67 0.69
CA ARG A 119 9.39 -16.67 0.14
C ARG A 119 8.20 -16.93 1.06
N ASP A 120 8.30 -16.53 2.33
CA ASP A 120 7.19 -16.67 3.27
C ASP A 120 6.14 -15.57 3.09
N ILE A 121 6.45 -14.52 2.32
CA ILE A 121 5.49 -13.47 2.01
C ILE A 121 4.74 -13.84 0.74
N LYS A 122 3.42 -14.03 0.87
CA LYS A 122 2.55 -14.30 -0.26
C LYS A 122 2.26 -12.98 -0.99
N ILE A 123 2.41 -12.97 -2.30
CA ILE A 123 2.21 -11.77 -3.11
C ILE A 123 1.11 -12.04 -4.12
N ILE A 124 0.08 -11.19 -4.11
CA ILE A 124 -1.03 -11.22 -5.06
C ILE A 124 -1.03 -9.87 -5.76
N LYS A 125 -0.98 -9.87 -7.09
CA LYS A 125 -0.87 -8.63 -7.88
C LYS A 125 -2.03 -8.47 -8.85
N GLY A 126 -2.23 -7.24 -9.33
CA GLY A 126 -3.19 -6.94 -10.38
C GLY A 126 -4.61 -6.74 -9.92
N VAL A 127 -4.87 -6.63 -8.62
CA VAL A 127 -6.23 -6.42 -8.11
C VAL A 127 -6.61 -4.95 -8.29
N LEU A 128 -7.61 -4.67 -9.13
CA LEU A 128 -8.02 -3.32 -9.55
C LEU A 128 -6.84 -2.54 -10.14
N GLU A 129 -6.01 -3.23 -10.94
CA GLU A 129 -4.82 -2.64 -11.55
C GLU A 129 -5.14 -1.43 -12.41
N ALA A 130 -6.18 -1.52 -13.25
CA ALA A 130 -6.54 -0.44 -14.18
C ALA A 130 -6.91 0.84 -13.42
N GLU A 131 -7.71 0.73 -12.37
CA GLU A 131 -8.13 1.87 -11.57
C GLU A 131 -6.93 2.52 -10.86
N SER A 132 -6.04 1.71 -10.31
CA SER A 132 -4.82 2.19 -9.65
C SER A 132 -3.92 2.93 -10.63
N LYS A 133 -3.70 2.34 -11.80
CA LYS A 133 -2.85 2.91 -12.84
C LYS A 133 -3.41 4.23 -13.36
N GLU A 134 -4.73 4.30 -13.55
CA GLU A 134 -5.37 5.51 -14.05
C GLU A 134 -5.17 6.69 -13.11
N LEU A 135 -5.29 6.47 -11.80
CA LEU A 135 -5.05 7.51 -10.81
C LEU A 135 -3.62 8.04 -10.89
N LEU A 136 -2.65 7.15 -11.01
CA LEU A 136 -1.25 7.52 -11.13
C LEU A 136 -0.98 8.29 -12.42
N ASP A 137 -1.46 7.76 -13.54
CA ASP A 137 -1.25 8.37 -14.85
C ASP A 137 -1.85 9.78 -14.92
N SER A 138 -3.06 9.97 -14.41
CA SER A 138 -3.73 11.27 -14.42
C SER A 138 -3.00 12.29 -13.53
N PHE A 139 -2.48 11.85 -12.40
CA PHE A 139 -1.71 12.71 -11.49
C PHE A 139 -0.42 13.18 -12.15
N PHE A 140 0.36 12.28 -12.73
CA PHE A 140 1.63 12.63 -13.36
C PHE A 140 1.43 13.44 -14.65
N LYS A 141 0.36 13.19 -15.38
CA LYS A 141 0.01 14.00 -16.54
C LYS A 141 -0.27 15.46 -16.13
N LYS A 142 -1.03 15.66 -15.06
CA LYS A 142 -1.38 16.99 -14.55
C LYS A 142 -0.12 17.77 -14.15
N ILE A 143 0.84 17.09 -13.52
CA ILE A 143 2.10 17.73 -13.11
C ILE A 143 2.92 18.17 -14.32
N ARG A 144 2.96 17.34 -15.38
CA ARG A 144 3.72 17.68 -16.60
C ARG A 144 3.09 18.82 -17.40
N ASP A 145 1.79 18.98 -17.33
CA ASP A 145 1.06 20.05 -18.00
C ASP A 145 1.04 21.30 -17.13
#